data_44677667b6e8927d9d0f216dcf8e5e58
#
_entry.id   44677667b6e8927d9d0f216dcf8e5e58
#
_cell.length_a   1.000
_cell.length_b   1.000
_cell.length_c   1.000
_cell.angle_alpha   90.00
_cell.angle_beta   90.00
_cell.angle_gamma   90.00
#
_symmetry.space_group_name_H-M   'P 1'
#
loop_
_entity.id
_entity.type
_entity.pdbx_description
1 polymer ?
#
loop_
_entity_poly.entity_id
_entity_poly.type
_entity_poly.pdbx_seq_one_letter_code
_entity_poly.pdbx_strand_id
1 'polypeptide(L)'
;MLLENFYGSSLLWIEAQLSGKNWLWKLTFFAVALSLFIAFPPYSLLINHLTNNGVSLDAWVFIQNQAQDLLHPKDMDFDVRRENMIFRWTLPLLSFLTGHNVLIILIIQAVLGVLFLYKIAGYVYLISGDKVTTAFFVTAIANIFVSVWAFADVHGYGDEFAFFFLLLALLSKNPLVIFLSLQVAFFTDERAVVAGGYLLLWWMGTKAFQKNDFSLWSILRWAFTGESLVVWVAWAIYFTIREYVQITYFPHHSYSTIGTPVLFANAHRNGLGSSIWGAFEGTWLILIAAFLILCFSKRYWLLLALIAGFVTLVATGIYVHDIDRALSYGFPFILLAVFILIHTTSTSAVRLILFFVMIVCVTHPQVFYMGYNKILWLEPLPVKLFMLLDHRLHWGLFS
;
A
#
# COMPACT_ATOMS: atom_id res chain seq x y z
N MET A 1 14.60 30.85 12.41
CA MET A 1 13.54 31.73 12.96
C MET A 1 12.16 31.52 12.29
N LEU A 2 11.95 31.73 10.97
CA LEU A 2 10.63 31.50 10.36
C LEU A 2 10.19 30.03 10.40
N LEU A 3 11.05 29.08 10.02
CA LEU A 3 10.76 27.64 10.08
C LEU A 3 10.55 27.13 11.51
N GLU A 4 11.31 27.63 12.48
CA GLU A 4 11.14 27.27 13.89
C GLU A 4 9.80 27.77 14.44
N ASN A 5 9.42 29.01 14.10
CA ASN A 5 8.13 29.57 14.49
C ASN A 5 6.97 28.81 13.84
N PHE A 6 7.09 28.47 12.55
CA PHE A 6 6.10 27.69 11.85
C PHE A 6 5.96 26.28 12.46
N TYR A 7 7.08 25.61 12.71
CA TYR A 7 7.11 24.31 13.38
C TYR A 7 6.47 24.37 14.77
N GLY A 8 6.90 25.33 15.60
CA GLY A 8 6.35 25.50 16.96
C GLY A 8 4.85 25.80 16.96
N SER A 9 4.39 26.67 16.06
CA SER A 9 2.96 26.98 15.91
C SER A 9 2.16 25.74 15.44
N SER A 10 2.71 24.96 14.51
CA SER A 10 2.09 23.72 14.02
C SER A 10 1.95 22.70 15.15
N LEU A 11 2.96 22.54 16.02
CA LEU A 11 2.90 21.65 17.18
C LEU A 11 1.76 22.03 18.12
N LEU A 12 1.69 23.30 18.53
CA LEU A 12 0.66 23.81 19.44
C LEU A 12 -0.75 23.64 18.86
N TRP A 13 -0.92 23.95 17.57
CA TRP A 13 -2.19 23.79 16.90
C TRP A 13 -2.65 22.32 16.86
N ILE A 14 -1.75 21.39 16.49
CA ILE A 14 -2.05 19.95 16.45
C ILE A 14 -2.40 19.42 17.85
N GLU A 15 -1.63 19.77 18.88
CA GLU A 15 -1.91 19.35 20.25
C GLU A 15 -3.28 19.81 20.73
N ALA A 16 -3.69 21.05 20.40
CA ALA A 16 -5.00 21.59 20.70
C ALA A 16 -6.13 20.80 19.98
N GLN A 17 -5.96 20.51 18.67
CA GLN A 17 -6.95 19.75 17.90
C GLN A 17 -7.12 18.30 18.40
N LEU A 18 -6.05 17.69 18.92
CA LEU A 18 -6.01 16.29 19.37
C LEU A 18 -6.32 16.12 20.86
N SER A 19 -6.88 17.11 21.55
CA SER A 19 -7.13 17.07 23.01
C SER A 19 -8.33 16.19 23.41
N GLY A 20 -9.27 15.88 22.50
CA GLY A 20 -10.54 15.19 22.80
C GLY A 20 -10.45 13.66 22.86
N LYS A 21 -11.52 13.00 23.38
CA LYS A 21 -11.59 11.52 23.46
C LYS A 21 -11.54 10.82 22.11
N ASN A 22 -12.16 11.40 21.07
CA ASN A 22 -12.26 10.80 19.73
C ASN A 22 -11.16 11.28 18.77
N TRP A 23 -10.02 11.71 19.31
CA TRP A 23 -8.95 12.31 18.51
C TRP A 23 -8.42 11.39 17.39
N LEU A 24 -8.36 10.09 17.61
CA LEU A 24 -7.95 9.12 16.57
C LEU A 24 -8.86 9.18 15.35
N TRP A 25 -10.18 9.17 15.55
CA TRP A 25 -11.14 9.31 14.45
C TRP A 25 -11.06 10.69 13.79
N LYS A 26 -10.93 11.76 14.58
CA LYS A 26 -10.73 13.12 14.03
C LYS A 26 -9.48 13.19 13.15
N LEU A 27 -8.36 12.63 13.62
CA LEU A 27 -7.13 12.58 12.87
C LEU A 27 -7.30 11.75 11.58
N THR A 28 -7.92 10.58 11.66
CA THR A 28 -8.14 9.70 10.52
C THR A 28 -8.99 10.40 9.45
N PHE A 29 -10.13 10.99 9.84
CA PHE A 29 -10.99 11.70 8.88
C PHE A 29 -10.34 12.95 8.31
N PHE A 30 -9.55 13.67 9.12
CA PHE A 30 -8.76 14.79 8.61
C PHE A 30 -7.73 14.34 7.56
N ALA A 31 -7.00 13.26 7.84
CA ALA A 31 -6.00 12.72 6.93
C ALA A 31 -6.65 12.23 5.62
N VAL A 32 -7.80 11.55 5.70
CA VAL A 32 -8.59 11.13 4.52
C VAL A 32 -9.07 12.34 3.72
N ALA A 33 -9.65 13.34 4.39
CA ALA A 33 -10.15 14.55 3.73
C ALA A 33 -9.03 15.31 3.03
N LEU A 34 -7.85 15.41 3.66
CA LEU A 34 -6.67 16.02 3.06
C LEU A 34 -6.18 15.22 1.85
N SER A 35 -6.11 13.90 1.96
CA SER A 35 -5.74 13.02 0.84
C SER A 35 -6.70 13.20 -0.35
N LEU A 36 -8.01 13.18 -0.12
CA LEU A 36 -9.01 13.42 -1.16
C LEU A 36 -8.96 14.84 -1.75
N PHE A 37 -8.52 15.82 -0.97
CA PHE A 37 -8.34 17.19 -1.45
C PHE A 37 -7.12 17.32 -2.37
N ILE A 38 -6.03 16.60 -2.05
CA ILE A 38 -4.75 16.64 -2.81
C ILE A 38 -4.80 15.70 -4.01
N ALA A 39 -5.38 14.52 -3.84
CA ALA A 39 -5.49 13.46 -4.84
C ALA A 39 -6.95 13.13 -5.09
N PHE A 40 -7.64 13.97 -5.89
CA PHE A 40 -9.06 13.75 -6.13
C PHE A 40 -9.28 12.55 -7.05
N PRO A 41 -10.09 11.55 -6.65
CA PRO A 41 -10.30 10.34 -7.43
C PRO A 41 -10.92 10.61 -8.80
N PRO A 42 -10.61 9.78 -9.81
CA PRO A 42 -11.12 9.96 -11.18
C PRO A 42 -12.57 9.41 -11.33
N TYR A 43 -13.50 9.90 -10.52
CA TYR A 43 -14.89 9.44 -10.50
C TYR A 43 -15.63 9.62 -11.84
N SER A 44 -15.18 10.53 -12.70
CA SER A 44 -15.74 10.67 -14.04
C SER A 44 -15.57 9.40 -14.88
N LEU A 45 -14.45 8.69 -14.75
CA LEU A 45 -14.23 7.40 -15.41
C LEU A 45 -15.22 6.35 -14.92
N LEU A 46 -15.44 6.28 -13.61
CA LEU A 46 -16.40 5.37 -13.01
C LEU A 46 -17.83 5.67 -13.47
N ILE A 47 -18.23 6.93 -13.45
CA ILE A 47 -19.58 7.36 -13.89
C ILE A 47 -19.79 6.98 -15.35
N ASN A 48 -18.81 7.28 -16.21
CA ASN A 48 -18.89 6.92 -17.64
C ASN A 48 -18.97 5.40 -17.86
N HIS A 49 -18.24 4.61 -17.08
CA HIS A 49 -18.35 3.14 -17.13
C HIS A 49 -19.73 2.65 -16.71
N LEU A 50 -20.27 3.16 -15.58
CA LEU A 50 -21.57 2.73 -15.06
C LEU A 50 -22.76 3.19 -15.92
N THR A 51 -22.60 4.27 -16.68
CA THR A 51 -23.62 4.80 -17.60
C THR A 51 -23.47 4.34 -19.05
N ASN A 52 -22.52 3.44 -19.31
CA ASN A 52 -22.20 2.94 -20.67
C ASN A 52 -21.86 4.05 -21.68
N ASN A 53 -21.24 5.14 -21.23
CA ASN A 53 -20.84 6.27 -22.07
C ASN A 53 -19.49 6.02 -22.79
N GLY A 54 -19.33 4.84 -23.41
CA GLY A 54 -18.16 4.52 -24.24
C GLY A 54 -16.85 4.26 -23.47
N VAL A 55 -16.89 4.20 -22.13
CA VAL A 55 -15.73 3.85 -21.30
C VAL A 55 -15.93 2.45 -20.73
N SER A 56 -15.04 1.53 -21.07
CA SER A 56 -14.96 0.21 -20.44
C SER A 56 -13.78 0.18 -19.47
N LEU A 57 -14.03 -0.26 -18.25
CA LEU A 57 -13.01 -0.58 -17.26
C LEU A 57 -12.81 -2.09 -17.27
N ASP A 58 -11.85 -2.56 -18.05
CA ASP A 58 -11.64 -3.97 -18.36
C ASP A 58 -11.49 -4.87 -17.14
N ALA A 59 -10.92 -4.35 -16.05
CA ALA A 59 -10.78 -5.13 -14.82
C ALA A 59 -12.15 -5.47 -14.20
N TRP A 60 -13.12 -4.54 -14.22
CA TRP A 60 -14.48 -4.84 -13.72
C TRP A 60 -15.21 -5.85 -14.57
N VAL A 61 -15.07 -5.77 -15.91
CA VAL A 61 -15.64 -6.76 -16.82
C VAL A 61 -15.07 -8.14 -16.53
N PHE A 62 -13.75 -8.22 -16.34
CA PHE A 62 -13.08 -9.46 -15.97
C PHE A 62 -13.57 -10.02 -14.62
N ILE A 63 -13.63 -9.17 -13.58
CA ILE A 63 -14.10 -9.56 -12.24
C ILE A 63 -15.54 -10.09 -12.29
N GLN A 64 -16.42 -9.44 -13.04
CA GLN A 64 -17.82 -9.84 -13.16
C GLN A 64 -17.98 -11.17 -13.91
N ASN A 65 -17.19 -11.39 -14.96
CA ASN A 65 -17.17 -12.65 -15.70
C ASN A 65 -16.64 -13.80 -14.81
N GLN A 66 -15.54 -13.55 -14.09
CA GLN A 66 -14.98 -14.54 -13.17
C GLN A 66 -15.90 -14.80 -11.97
N ALA A 67 -16.71 -13.83 -11.54
CA ALA A 67 -17.66 -14.01 -10.45
C ALA A 67 -18.80 -14.99 -10.80
N GLN A 68 -19.07 -15.22 -12.08
CA GLN A 68 -20.06 -16.22 -12.54
C GLN A 68 -19.53 -17.65 -12.45
N ASP A 69 -18.25 -17.84 -12.75
CA ASP A 69 -17.55 -19.12 -12.58
C ASP A 69 -16.07 -18.84 -12.28
N LEU A 70 -15.66 -19.03 -11.01
CA LEU A 70 -14.32 -18.74 -10.53
C LEU A 70 -13.24 -19.58 -11.20
N LEU A 71 -13.58 -20.77 -11.65
CA LEU A 71 -12.63 -21.75 -12.18
C LEU A 71 -12.69 -21.88 -13.69
N HIS A 72 -13.79 -21.44 -14.33
CA HIS A 72 -13.99 -21.47 -15.78
C HIS A 72 -14.56 -20.14 -16.28
N PRO A 73 -13.83 -19.04 -16.11
CA PRO A 73 -14.31 -17.75 -16.57
C PRO A 73 -14.50 -17.78 -18.08
N LYS A 74 -15.71 -17.39 -18.55
CA LYS A 74 -16.08 -17.40 -19.97
C LYS A 74 -15.48 -16.21 -20.70
N ASP A 75 -15.31 -16.36 -22.01
CA ASP A 75 -14.94 -15.28 -22.95
C ASP A 75 -13.64 -14.53 -22.61
N MET A 76 -12.66 -15.26 -22.14
CA MET A 76 -11.33 -14.70 -21.92
C MET A 76 -10.43 -15.00 -23.12
N ASP A 77 -10.15 -13.98 -23.91
CA ASP A 77 -8.90 -13.98 -24.68
C ASP A 77 -7.75 -13.99 -23.68
N PHE A 78 -7.13 -15.14 -23.52
CA PHE A 78 -6.01 -15.33 -22.61
C PHE A 78 -4.77 -14.60 -23.12
N ASP A 79 -4.71 -13.29 -22.85
CA ASP A 79 -3.40 -12.64 -22.86
C ASP A 79 -2.70 -12.94 -21.52
N VAL A 80 -1.39 -12.84 -21.55
CA VAL A 80 -0.50 -13.13 -20.41
C VAL A 80 -0.89 -12.38 -19.13
N ARG A 81 -1.55 -11.23 -19.23
CA ARG A 81 -2.00 -10.43 -18.09
C ARG A 81 -3.21 -11.05 -17.42
N ARG A 82 -4.17 -11.54 -18.21
CA ARG A 82 -5.43 -12.12 -17.70
C ARG A 82 -5.19 -13.47 -17.03
N GLU A 83 -4.24 -14.23 -17.53
CA GLU A 83 -3.84 -15.51 -16.93
C GLU A 83 -3.46 -15.40 -15.45
N ASN A 84 -2.74 -14.34 -15.05
CA ASN A 84 -2.41 -14.12 -13.64
C ASN A 84 -3.62 -13.67 -12.80
N MET A 85 -4.57 -12.94 -13.41
CA MET A 85 -5.76 -12.47 -12.70
C MET A 85 -6.72 -13.60 -12.29
N ILE A 86 -6.67 -14.76 -12.95
CA ILE A 86 -7.51 -15.93 -12.63
C ILE A 86 -7.37 -16.36 -11.16
N PHE A 87 -6.21 -16.16 -10.56
CA PHE A 87 -5.97 -16.53 -9.16
C PHE A 87 -6.35 -15.44 -8.15
N ARG A 88 -6.89 -14.31 -8.60
CA ARG A 88 -7.33 -13.19 -7.76
C ARG A 88 -8.81 -13.32 -7.43
N TRP A 89 -9.12 -14.16 -6.43
CA TRP A 89 -10.51 -14.54 -6.14
C TRP A 89 -11.25 -13.55 -5.23
N THR A 90 -10.57 -12.69 -4.49
CA THR A 90 -11.21 -11.80 -3.51
C THR A 90 -12.27 -10.90 -4.15
N LEU A 91 -11.93 -10.18 -5.21
CA LEU A 91 -12.89 -9.29 -5.87
C LEU A 91 -13.99 -10.03 -6.62
N PRO A 92 -13.75 -11.11 -7.37
CA PRO A 92 -14.81 -11.94 -7.95
C PRO A 92 -15.78 -12.50 -6.91
N LEU A 93 -15.31 -12.99 -5.76
CA LEU A 93 -16.16 -13.45 -4.67
C LEU A 93 -17.00 -12.31 -4.09
N LEU A 94 -16.40 -11.13 -3.86
CA LEU A 94 -17.15 -9.95 -3.43
C LEU A 94 -18.16 -9.50 -4.49
N SER A 95 -17.83 -9.55 -5.76
CA SER A 95 -18.73 -9.25 -6.87
C SER A 95 -19.94 -10.17 -6.85
N PHE A 96 -19.72 -11.47 -6.69
CA PHE A 96 -20.80 -12.46 -6.53
C PHE A 96 -21.69 -12.14 -5.31
N LEU A 97 -21.09 -11.91 -4.15
CA LEU A 97 -21.81 -11.64 -2.90
C LEU A 97 -22.60 -10.31 -2.92
N THR A 98 -22.15 -9.34 -3.69
CA THR A 98 -22.81 -8.01 -3.83
C THR A 98 -23.75 -7.91 -5.01
N GLY A 99 -24.04 -9.04 -5.69
CA GLY A 99 -24.88 -9.05 -6.88
C GLY A 99 -24.26 -8.25 -8.05
N HIS A 100 -22.95 -8.31 -8.20
CA HIS A 100 -22.16 -7.62 -9.24
C HIS A 100 -22.19 -6.08 -9.12
N ASN A 101 -22.50 -5.55 -7.94
CA ASN A 101 -22.58 -4.11 -7.71
C ASN A 101 -21.20 -3.50 -7.42
N VAL A 102 -20.61 -2.88 -8.44
CA VAL A 102 -19.30 -2.21 -8.38
C VAL A 102 -19.26 -1.13 -7.28
N LEU A 103 -20.34 -0.35 -7.11
CA LEU A 103 -20.37 0.73 -6.11
C LEU A 103 -20.25 0.20 -4.69
N ILE A 104 -20.91 -0.92 -4.37
CA ILE A 104 -20.81 -1.54 -3.05
C ILE A 104 -19.36 -1.99 -2.78
N ILE A 105 -18.70 -2.59 -3.77
CA ILE A 105 -17.29 -3.00 -3.62
C ILE A 105 -16.39 -1.80 -3.39
N LEU A 106 -16.57 -0.71 -4.13
CA LEU A 106 -15.79 0.52 -3.95
C LEU A 106 -16.06 1.20 -2.60
N ILE A 107 -17.31 1.15 -2.08
CA ILE A 107 -17.62 1.62 -0.73
C ILE A 107 -16.88 0.77 0.32
N ILE A 108 -16.89 -0.55 0.18
CA ILE A 108 -16.15 -1.45 1.07
C ILE A 108 -14.64 -1.10 1.02
N GLN A 109 -14.08 -0.93 -0.18
CA GLN A 109 -12.69 -0.52 -0.38
C GLN A 109 -12.36 0.80 0.35
N ALA A 110 -13.19 1.82 0.18
CA ALA A 110 -13.00 3.10 0.85
C ALA A 110 -13.10 2.98 2.39
N VAL A 111 -14.03 2.17 2.90
CA VAL A 111 -14.12 1.87 4.34
C VAL A 111 -12.87 1.17 4.84
N LEU A 112 -12.32 0.20 4.09
CA LEU A 112 -11.06 -0.46 4.43
C LEU A 112 -9.90 0.54 4.47
N GLY A 113 -9.83 1.50 3.54
CA GLY A 113 -8.82 2.57 3.56
C GLY A 113 -8.91 3.47 4.79
N VAL A 114 -10.13 3.84 5.20
CA VAL A 114 -10.34 4.57 6.47
C VAL A 114 -9.86 3.74 7.67
N LEU A 115 -10.23 2.46 7.71
CA LEU A 115 -9.83 1.54 8.78
C LEU A 115 -8.32 1.27 8.77
N PHE A 116 -7.69 1.21 7.61
CA PHE A 116 -6.24 1.09 7.44
C PHE A 116 -5.52 2.25 8.13
N LEU A 117 -5.88 3.50 7.82
CA LEU A 117 -5.32 4.69 8.46
C LEU A 117 -5.61 4.74 9.96
N TYR A 118 -6.83 4.39 10.38
CA TYR A 118 -7.20 4.32 11.80
C TYR A 118 -6.33 3.31 12.57
N LYS A 119 -6.09 2.13 12.01
CA LYS A 119 -5.22 1.10 12.61
C LYS A 119 -3.77 1.54 12.69
N ILE A 120 -3.26 2.19 11.64
CA ILE A 120 -1.91 2.78 11.67
C ILE A 120 -1.81 3.86 12.73
N ALA A 121 -2.79 4.76 12.84
CA ALA A 121 -2.82 5.80 13.88
C ALA A 121 -2.80 5.19 15.28
N GLY A 122 -3.64 4.20 15.53
CA GLY A 122 -3.67 3.49 16.81
C GLY A 122 -2.35 2.80 17.13
N TYR A 123 -1.72 2.16 16.15
CA TYR A 123 -0.44 1.50 16.32
C TYR A 123 0.70 2.50 16.63
N VAL A 124 0.82 3.56 15.83
CA VAL A 124 1.89 4.56 16.04
C VAL A 124 1.73 5.25 17.38
N TYR A 125 0.50 5.56 17.80
CA TYR A 125 0.25 6.09 19.13
C TYR A 125 0.62 5.09 20.23
N LEU A 126 0.30 3.81 20.04
CA LEU A 126 0.64 2.77 21.02
C LEU A 126 2.15 2.68 21.27
N ILE A 127 2.98 2.80 20.23
CA ILE A 127 4.44 2.68 20.35
C ILE A 127 5.15 3.99 20.76
N SER A 128 4.57 5.15 20.41
CA SER A 128 5.19 6.46 20.67
C SER A 128 4.67 7.13 21.95
N GLY A 129 3.43 6.84 22.37
CA GLY A 129 2.71 7.60 23.38
C GLY A 129 2.43 9.04 23.00
N ASP A 130 2.73 9.45 21.75
CA ASP A 130 2.75 10.84 21.31
C ASP A 130 1.76 11.10 20.16
N LYS A 131 0.78 11.98 20.41
CA LYS A 131 -0.25 12.34 19.43
C LYS A 131 0.30 13.11 18.25
N VAL A 132 1.31 13.96 18.47
CA VAL A 132 1.91 14.77 17.39
C VAL A 132 2.70 13.91 16.43
N THR A 133 3.54 13.02 16.94
CA THR A 133 4.22 11.99 16.14
C THR A 133 3.23 11.19 15.31
N THR A 134 2.12 10.76 15.95
CA THR A 134 1.06 10.04 15.27
C THR A 134 0.41 10.87 14.16
N ALA A 135 0.12 12.14 14.43
CA ALA A 135 -0.51 13.03 13.45
C ALA A 135 0.38 13.24 12.21
N PHE A 136 1.65 13.55 12.41
CA PHE A 136 2.58 13.73 11.29
C PHE A 136 2.72 12.47 10.45
N PHE A 137 2.90 11.32 11.10
CA PHE A 137 3.05 10.05 10.39
C PHE A 137 1.79 9.66 9.62
N VAL A 138 0.60 9.72 10.25
CA VAL A 138 -0.67 9.34 9.61
C VAL A 138 -1.00 10.28 8.46
N THR A 139 -0.74 11.58 8.60
CA THR A 139 -0.94 12.54 7.53
C THR A 139 0.02 12.27 6.36
N ALA A 140 1.27 11.89 6.62
CA ALA A 140 2.21 11.49 5.59
C ALA A 140 1.73 10.23 4.84
N ILE A 141 1.41 9.16 5.59
CA ILE A 141 0.97 7.88 5.01
C ILE A 141 -0.33 8.03 4.22
N ALA A 142 -1.26 8.90 4.64
CA ALA A 142 -2.51 9.16 3.93
C ALA A 142 -2.31 9.76 2.53
N ASN A 143 -1.14 10.36 2.27
CA ASN A 143 -0.81 11.03 1.02
C ASN A 143 0.28 10.31 0.19
N ILE A 144 0.49 9.02 0.40
CA ILE A 144 1.28 8.17 -0.48
C ILE A 144 0.42 7.08 -1.10
N PHE A 145 0.93 6.41 -2.13
CA PHE A 145 0.19 5.44 -2.94
C PHE A 145 -0.66 4.47 -2.11
N VAL A 146 -0.08 3.83 -1.10
CA VAL A 146 -0.75 2.79 -0.30
C VAL A 146 -2.09 3.22 0.32
N SER A 147 -2.27 4.49 0.61
CA SER A 147 -3.52 5.01 1.19
C SER A 147 -4.37 5.79 0.19
N VAL A 148 -3.73 6.54 -0.71
CA VAL A 148 -4.42 7.27 -1.79
C VAL A 148 -5.20 6.29 -2.66
N TRP A 149 -4.64 5.12 -2.91
CA TRP A 149 -5.21 4.11 -3.80
C TRP A 149 -6.52 3.52 -3.29
N ALA A 150 -6.77 3.51 -1.98
CA ALA A 150 -8.04 3.11 -1.39
C ALA A 150 -9.25 3.89 -1.96
N PHE A 151 -9.03 5.14 -2.34
CA PHE A 151 -10.05 6.05 -2.84
C PHE A 151 -9.94 6.29 -4.35
N ALA A 152 -8.73 6.19 -4.90
CA ALA A 152 -8.44 6.50 -6.30
C ALA A 152 -8.60 5.29 -7.24
N ASP A 153 -8.52 4.05 -6.74
CA ASP A 153 -8.74 2.86 -7.55
C ASP A 153 -10.21 2.67 -7.88
N VAL A 154 -10.64 3.31 -8.96
CA VAL A 154 -11.95 3.06 -9.58
C VAL A 154 -11.90 1.97 -10.64
N HIS A 155 -10.69 1.46 -10.95
CA HIS A 155 -10.45 0.52 -12.05
C HIS A 155 -10.74 -0.94 -11.67
N GLY A 156 -10.78 -1.26 -10.36
CA GLY A 156 -11.03 -2.62 -9.87
C GLY A 156 -9.76 -3.46 -9.68
N TYR A 157 -8.63 -2.84 -9.39
CA TYR A 157 -7.42 -3.59 -9.04
C TYR A 157 -7.49 -4.19 -7.64
N GLY A 158 -8.17 -3.49 -6.70
CA GLY A 158 -8.47 -3.98 -5.36
C GLY A 158 -7.29 -4.07 -4.41
N ASP A 159 -6.19 -3.37 -4.67
CA ASP A 159 -5.00 -3.43 -3.82
C ASP A 159 -5.28 -3.08 -2.36
N GLU A 160 -6.25 -2.19 -2.09
CA GLU A 160 -6.60 -1.81 -0.72
C GLU A 160 -7.07 -3.00 0.12
N PHE A 161 -7.76 -3.98 -0.49
CA PHE A 161 -8.10 -5.21 0.20
C PHE A 161 -6.83 -5.94 0.65
N ALA A 162 -5.83 -6.05 -0.23
CA ALA A 162 -4.56 -6.67 0.13
C ALA A 162 -3.81 -5.85 1.21
N PHE A 163 -3.74 -4.53 1.07
CA PHE A 163 -3.05 -3.66 2.04
C PHE A 163 -3.69 -3.73 3.42
N PHE A 164 -5.02 -3.63 3.50
CA PHE A 164 -5.73 -3.71 4.79
C PHE A 164 -5.52 -5.06 5.46
N PHE A 165 -5.64 -6.17 4.73
CA PHE A 165 -5.50 -7.49 5.32
C PHE A 165 -4.04 -7.83 5.65
N LEU A 166 -3.05 -7.36 4.89
CA LEU A 166 -1.64 -7.42 5.28
C LEU A 166 -1.38 -6.63 6.57
N LEU A 167 -1.95 -5.43 6.71
CA LEU A 167 -1.84 -4.65 7.95
C LEU A 167 -2.51 -5.35 9.12
N LEU A 168 -3.68 -5.95 8.91
CA LEU A 168 -4.40 -6.69 9.96
C LEU A 168 -3.59 -7.90 10.42
N ALA A 169 -2.99 -8.65 9.50
CA ALA A 169 -2.07 -9.74 9.80
C ALA A 169 -0.85 -9.23 10.59
N LEU A 170 -0.22 -8.14 10.14
CA LEU A 170 0.97 -7.55 10.75
C LEU A 170 0.74 -7.11 12.21
N LEU A 171 -0.43 -6.53 12.51
CA LEU A 171 -0.75 -6.00 13.83
C LEU A 171 -1.40 -7.04 14.77
N SER A 172 -1.82 -8.19 14.24
CA SER A 172 -2.47 -9.26 15.03
C SER A 172 -1.44 -10.13 15.74
N LYS A 173 -1.87 -10.69 16.89
CA LYS A 173 -1.18 -11.78 17.59
C LYS A 173 -1.96 -13.11 17.51
N ASN A 174 -3.17 -13.07 16.98
CA ASN A 174 -4.02 -14.26 16.86
C ASN A 174 -3.65 -15.01 15.57
N PRO A 175 -3.17 -16.26 15.64
CA PRO A 175 -2.75 -17.04 14.47
C PRO A 175 -3.84 -17.20 13.41
N LEU A 176 -5.10 -17.38 13.84
CA LEU A 176 -6.22 -17.52 12.91
C LEU A 176 -6.49 -16.23 12.14
N VAL A 177 -6.44 -15.07 12.83
CA VAL A 177 -6.61 -13.75 12.20
C VAL A 177 -5.47 -13.50 11.22
N ILE A 178 -4.21 -13.80 11.60
CA ILE A 178 -3.05 -13.68 10.71
C ILE A 178 -3.26 -14.55 9.47
N PHE A 179 -3.59 -15.83 9.66
CA PHE A 179 -3.77 -16.78 8.56
C PHE A 179 -4.87 -16.35 7.58
N LEU A 180 -6.08 -16.06 8.08
CA LEU A 180 -7.21 -15.67 7.24
C LEU A 180 -6.93 -14.35 6.51
N SER A 181 -6.32 -13.38 7.19
CA SER A 181 -5.93 -12.11 6.58
C SER A 181 -4.91 -12.31 5.45
N LEU A 182 -3.90 -13.16 5.65
CA LEU A 182 -2.93 -13.48 4.61
C LEU A 182 -3.59 -14.18 3.41
N GLN A 183 -4.53 -15.11 3.65
CA GLN A 183 -5.24 -15.76 2.54
C GLN A 183 -6.04 -14.73 1.71
N VAL A 184 -6.80 -13.84 2.37
CA VAL A 184 -7.53 -12.78 1.65
C VAL A 184 -6.56 -11.89 0.86
N ALA A 185 -5.45 -11.47 1.44
CA ALA A 185 -4.46 -10.65 0.76
C ALA A 185 -3.83 -11.37 -0.45
N PHE A 186 -3.45 -12.65 -0.29
CA PHE A 186 -2.80 -13.45 -1.34
C PHE A 186 -3.74 -13.73 -2.51
N PHE A 187 -5.02 -13.98 -2.24
CA PHE A 187 -6.04 -14.14 -3.28
C PHE A 187 -6.61 -12.81 -3.79
N THR A 188 -6.12 -11.68 -3.29
CA THR A 188 -6.40 -10.35 -3.86
C THR A 188 -5.37 -10.00 -4.93
N ASP A 189 -4.07 -10.15 -4.62
CA ASP A 189 -2.98 -9.85 -5.55
C ASP A 189 -1.74 -10.69 -5.20
N GLU A 190 -1.06 -11.23 -6.21
CA GLU A 190 0.15 -12.04 -6.04
C GLU A 190 1.32 -11.28 -5.40
N ARG A 191 1.34 -9.95 -5.46
CA ARG A 191 2.35 -9.12 -4.78
C ARG A 191 2.22 -9.22 -3.27
N ALA A 192 1.01 -9.45 -2.75
CA ALA A 192 0.80 -9.70 -1.32
C ALA A 192 1.49 -10.98 -0.84
N VAL A 193 1.65 -11.98 -1.72
CA VAL A 193 2.41 -13.21 -1.39
C VAL A 193 3.87 -12.86 -1.09
N VAL A 194 4.49 -12.02 -1.91
CA VAL A 194 5.86 -11.51 -1.65
C VAL A 194 5.88 -10.66 -0.37
N ALA A 195 4.84 -9.81 -0.17
CA ALA A 195 4.73 -8.97 1.02
C ALA A 195 4.60 -9.78 2.32
N GLY A 196 4.14 -11.03 2.27
CA GLY A 196 4.22 -11.96 3.40
C GLY A 196 5.62 -12.08 3.99
N GLY A 197 6.68 -12.03 3.15
CA GLY A 197 8.08 -12.01 3.58
C GLY A 197 8.44 -10.75 4.38
N TYR A 198 7.81 -9.61 4.08
CA TYR A 198 8.04 -8.36 4.81
C TYR A 198 7.41 -8.37 6.20
N LEU A 199 6.35 -9.17 6.40
CA LEU A 199 5.79 -9.43 7.72
C LEU A 199 6.75 -10.27 8.58
N LEU A 200 7.48 -11.23 7.99
CA LEU A 200 8.56 -11.93 8.71
C LEU A 200 9.60 -10.93 9.23
N LEU A 201 10.07 -10.01 8.37
CA LEU A 201 11.03 -8.98 8.75
C LEU A 201 10.48 -8.05 9.83
N TRP A 202 9.19 -7.72 9.78
CA TRP A 202 8.51 -6.97 10.81
C TRP A 202 8.61 -7.66 12.18
N TRP A 203 8.25 -8.93 12.28
CA TRP A 203 8.32 -9.65 13.57
C TRP A 203 9.75 -9.91 14.01
N MET A 204 10.67 -10.20 13.09
CA MET A 204 12.10 -10.29 13.39
C MET A 204 12.61 -8.97 14.00
N GLY A 205 12.33 -7.84 13.36
CA GLY A 205 12.74 -6.53 13.81
C GLY A 205 12.13 -6.15 15.16
N THR A 206 10.81 -6.24 15.29
CA THR A 206 10.12 -5.87 16.54
C THR A 206 10.53 -6.75 17.72
N LYS A 207 10.71 -8.08 17.52
CA LYS A 207 11.22 -8.99 18.56
C LYS A 207 12.65 -8.71 18.92
N ALA A 208 13.52 -8.35 17.94
CA ALA A 208 14.90 -7.98 18.21
C ALA A 208 15.00 -6.79 19.18
N PHE A 209 14.16 -5.77 18.97
CA PHE A 209 14.09 -4.62 19.88
C PHE A 209 13.47 -4.97 21.23
N GLN A 210 12.37 -5.74 21.26
CA GLN A 210 11.70 -6.14 22.51
C GLN A 210 12.58 -7.00 23.42
N LYS A 211 13.43 -7.86 22.83
CA LYS A 211 14.34 -8.75 23.55
C LYS A 211 15.74 -8.17 23.71
N ASN A 212 16.02 -7.02 23.09
CA ASN A 212 17.35 -6.42 22.97
C ASN A 212 18.41 -7.43 22.48
N ASP A 213 18.05 -8.30 21.56
CA ASP A 213 18.90 -9.34 20.98
C ASP A 213 18.92 -9.20 19.47
N PHE A 214 20.09 -8.87 18.92
CA PHE A 214 20.32 -8.62 17.50
C PHE A 214 21.28 -9.66 16.91
N SER A 215 21.45 -10.81 17.58
CA SER A 215 22.29 -11.89 17.09
C SER A 215 21.68 -12.56 15.85
N LEU A 216 22.53 -13.08 14.96
CA LEU A 216 22.08 -13.79 13.75
C LEU A 216 21.12 -14.94 14.09
N TRP A 217 21.48 -15.75 15.10
CA TRP A 217 20.69 -16.91 15.49
C TRP A 217 19.30 -16.53 16.01
N SER A 218 19.20 -15.47 16.79
CA SER A 218 17.90 -14.97 17.28
C SER A 218 17.04 -14.44 16.14
N ILE A 219 17.62 -13.65 15.23
CA ILE A 219 16.90 -13.14 14.06
C ILE A 219 16.39 -14.29 13.20
N LEU A 220 17.23 -15.27 12.86
CA LEU A 220 16.83 -16.45 12.10
C LEU A 220 15.75 -17.27 12.82
N ARG A 221 15.92 -17.49 14.13
CA ARG A 221 14.94 -18.21 14.94
C ARG A 221 13.55 -17.53 14.88
N TRP A 222 13.49 -16.21 14.95
CA TRP A 222 12.21 -15.50 14.91
C TRP A 222 11.53 -15.57 13.54
N ALA A 223 12.26 -15.79 12.46
CA ALA A 223 11.68 -16.06 11.16
C ALA A 223 10.85 -17.37 11.11
N PHE A 224 11.10 -18.30 12.05
CA PHE A 224 10.46 -19.63 12.10
C PHE A 224 9.68 -19.89 13.38
N THR A 225 9.38 -18.86 14.18
CA THR A 225 8.66 -19.04 15.46
C THR A 225 7.51 -18.04 15.61
N GLY A 226 6.51 -18.44 16.40
CA GLY A 226 5.37 -17.59 16.72
C GLY A 226 4.56 -17.21 15.47
N GLU A 227 4.28 -15.91 15.36
CA GLU A 227 3.48 -15.35 14.27
C GLU A 227 4.11 -15.61 12.87
N SER A 228 5.43 -15.65 12.81
CA SER A 228 6.18 -15.92 11.58
C SER A 228 5.84 -17.29 10.98
N LEU A 229 5.62 -18.32 11.82
CA LEU A 229 5.26 -19.65 11.35
C LEU A 229 3.93 -19.65 10.59
N VAL A 230 3.01 -18.76 10.96
CA VAL A 230 1.71 -18.66 10.29
C VAL A 230 1.87 -18.20 8.84
N VAL A 231 2.87 -17.35 8.54
CA VAL A 231 3.15 -16.92 7.14
C VAL A 231 3.61 -18.13 6.31
N TRP A 232 4.50 -18.97 6.86
CA TRP A 232 4.95 -20.18 6.16
C TRP A 232 3.79 -21.14 5.86
N VAL A 233 2.89 -21.31 6.82
CA VAL A 233 1.68 -22.12 6.62
C VAL A 233 0.76 -21.49 5.59
N ALA A 234 0.58 -20.15 5.63
CA ALA A 234 -0.25 -19.45 4.68
C ALA A 234 0.30 -19.56 3.24
N TRP A 235 1.62 -19.45 3.07
CA TRP A 235 2.27 -19.68 1.78
C TRP A 235 2.08 -21.12 1.29
N ALA A 236 2.34 -22.11 2.16
CA ALA A 236 2.19 -23.50 1.78
C ALA A 236 0.77 -23.81 1.28
N ILE A 237 -0.26 -23.33 1.99
CA ILE A 237 -1.66 -23.50 1.59
C ILE A 237 -1.98 -22.74 0.30
N TYR A 238 -1.58 -21.48 0.18
CA TYR A 238 -1.81 -20.69 -1.04
C TYR A 238 -1.19 -21.37 -2.26
N PHE A 239 0.10 -21.75 -2.20
CA PHE A 239 0.77 -22.41 -3.32
C PHE A 239 0.19 -23.78 -3.64
N THR A 240 -0.23 -24.55 -2.63
CA THR A 240 -0.91 -25.84 -2.86
C THR A 240 -2.24 -25.65 -3.59
N ILE A 241 -3.05 -24.69 -3.15
CA ILE A 241 -4.33 -24.38 -3.82
C ILE A 241 -4.07 -23.90 -5.24
N ARG A 242 -3.15 -22.98 -5.44
CA ARG A 242 -2.81 -22.42 -6.74
C ARG A 242 -2.33 -23.50 -7.71
N GLU A 243 -1.42 -24.36 -7.28
CA GLU A 243 -0.89 -25.47 -8.08
C GLU A 243 -1.99 -26.48 -8.43
N TYR A 244 -2.84 -26.85 -7.46
CA TYR A 244 -3.96 -27.73 -7.70
C TYR A 244 -4.93 -27.15 -8.75
N VAL A 245 -5.30 -25.89 -8.60
CA VAL A 245 -6.21 -25.22 -9.53
C VAL A 245 -5.57 -25.11 -10.92
N GLN A 246 -4.29 -24.79 -11.01
CA GLN A 246 -3.58 -24.69 -12.26
C GLN A 246 -3.55 -26.03 -13.01
N ILE A 247 -3.14 -27.09 -12.34
CA ILE A 247 -3.05 -28.44 -12.97
C ILE A 247 -4.43 -28.94 -13.40
N THR A 248 -5.46 -28.70 -12.57
CA THR A 248 -6.78 -29.28 -12.81
C THR A 248 -7.59 -28.50 -13.83
N TYR A 249 -7.55 -27.17 -13.77
CA TYR A 249 -8.45 -26.31 -14.55
C TYR A 249 -7.73 -25.51 -15.65
N PHE A 250 -6.43 -25.28 -15.52
CA PHE A 250 -5.64 -24.49 -16.48
C PHE A 250 -4.35 -25.21 -16.90
N PRO A 251 -4.41 -26.44 -17.42
CA PRO A 251 -3.21 -27.25 -17.69
C PRO A 251 -2.29 -26.65 -18.78
N HIS A 252 -2.80 -25.75 -19.63
CA HIS A 252 -2.04 -25.07 -20.67
C HIS A 252 -1.52 -23.69 -20.23
N HIS A 253 -1.81 -23.27 -18.99
CA HIS A 253 -1.32 -22.02 -18.46
C HIS A 253 0.21 -22.11 -18.26
N SER A 254 0.96 -21.31 -18.98
CA SER A 254 2.38 -21.15 -18.74
C SER A 254 2.58 -20.02 -17.74
N TYR A 255 3.35 -20.26 -16.68
CA TYR A 255 3.91 -19.15 -15.88
C TYR A 255 4.70 -18.26 -16.80
N SER A 256 4.10 -17.16 -17.18
CA SER A 256 4.60 -16.42 -18.29
C SER A 256 5.94 -15.77 -17.98
N THR A 257 6.72 -15.75 -18.99
CA THR A 257 7.86 -14.92 -19.31
C THR A 257 7.71 -13.41 -19.07
N ILE A 258 6.72 -12.93 -18.28
CA ILE A 258 6.48 -11.50 -18.04
C ILE A 258 7.74 -10.83 -17.50
N GLY A 259 8.49 -11.49 -16.62
CA GLY A 259 9.57 -10.87 -15.88
C GLY A 259 10.68 -10.27 -16.74
N THR A 260 11.34 -11.07 -17.57
CA THR A 260 12.57 -10.62 -18.25
C THR A 260 12.33 -9.53 -19.30
N PRO A 261 11.35 -9.65 -20.21
CA PRO A 261 11.05 -8.57 -21.16
C PRO A 261 10.62 -7.28 -20.48
N VAL A 262 9.83 -7.38 -19.40
CA VAL A 262 9.40 -6.20 -18.63
C VAL A 262 10.57 -5.54 -17.92
N LEU A 263 11.49 -6.31 -17.35
CA LEU A 263 12.71 -5.77 -16.73
C LEU A 263 13.52 -4.93 -17.74
N PHE A 264 13.77 -5.46 -18.93
CA PHE A 264 14.49 -4.71 -19.98
C PHE A 264 13.72 -3.47 -20.43
N ALA A 265 12.41 -3.57 -20.61
CA ALA A 265 11.57 -2.43 -20.96
C ALA A 265 11.61 -1.35 -19.87
N ASN A 266 11.54 -1.73 -18.60
CA ASN A 266 11.57 -0.80 -17.48
C ASN A 266 12.98 -0.18 -17.28
N ALA A 267 14.06 -0.91 -17.54
CA ALA A 267 15.41 -0.38 -17.45
C ALA A 267 15.67 0.76 -18.45
N HIS A 268 14.96 0.76 -19.58
CA HIS A 268 15.03 1.80 -20.61
C HIS A 268 13.89 2.81 -20.53
N ARG A 269 13.01 2.70 -19.54
CA ARG A 269 11.83 3.52 -19.36
C ARG A 269 12.19 4.91 -18.84
N ASN A 270 11.65 5.95 -19.47
CA ASN A 270 11.65 7.27 -18.89
C ASN A 270 10.77 7.28 -17.64
N GLY A 271 11.29 7.79 -16.51
CA GLY A 271 10.53 7.89 -15.27
C GLY A 271 10.65 6.70 -14.29
N LEU A 272 11.58 5.76 -14.51
CA LEU A 272 11.85 4.68 -13.53
C LEU A 272 12.14 5.23 -12.13
N GLY A 273 12.99 6.25 -12.02
CA GLY A 273 13.30 6.91 -10.75
C GLY A 273 12.08 7.54 -10.09
N SER A 274 11.20 8.17 -10.88
CA SER A 274 9.95 8.76 -10.39
C SER A 274 8.98 7.67 -9.90
N SER A 275 8.88 6.54 -10.58
CA SER A 275 8.07 5.41 -10.12
C SER A 275 8.57 4.84 -8.79
N ILE A 276 9.89 4.65 -8.65
CA ILE A 276 10.48 4.18 -7.39
C ILE A 276 10.24 5.20 -6.27
N TRP A 277 10.43 6.49 -6.57
CA TRP A 277 10.18 7.57 -5.61
C TRP A 277 8.70 7.64 -5.22
N GLY A 278 7.78 7.63 -6.19
CA GLY A 278 6.34 7.80 -6.02
C GLY A 278 5.68 6.73 -5.13
N ALA A 279 6.28 5.53 -5.02
CA ALA A 279 5.77 4.50 -4.13
C ALA A 279 5.78 4.90 -2.64
N PHE A 280 6.81 5.65 -2.21
CA PHE A 280 7.04 5.97 -0.80
C PHE A 280 7.23 7.47 -0.53
N GLU A 281 7.51 8.27 -1.54
CA GLU A 281 7.67 9.73 -1.46
C GLU A 281 8.53 10.18 -0.26
N GLY A 282 8.03 11.12 0.56
CA GLY A 282 8.73 11.60 1.75
C GLY A 282 9.07 10.50 2.77
N THR A 283 8.37 9.36 2.77
CA THR A 283 8.66 8.27 3.70
C THR A 283 9.99 7.55 3.42
N TRP A 284 10.62 7.78 2.26
CA TRP A 284 12.01 7.39 2.01
C TRP A 284 12.97 7.90 3.09
N LEU A 285 12.73 9.10 3.60
CA LEU A 285 13.56 9.68 4.67
C LEU A 285 13.53 8.83 5.95
N ILE A 286 12.37 8.24 6.28
CA ILE A 286 12.22 7.35 7.45
C ILE A 286 13.01 6.05 7.22
N LEU A 287 12.91 5.47 6.02
CA LEU A 287 13.63 4.24 5.65
C LEU A 287 15.13 4.44 5.74
N ILE A 288 15.65 5.53 5.13
CA ILE A 288 17.07 5.87 5.15
C ILE A 288 17.55 6.11 6.59
N ALA A 289 16.78 6.86 7.38
CA ALA A 289 17.12 7.12 8.78
C ALA A 289 17.18 5.83 9.60
N ALA A 290 16.24 4.90 9.42
CA ALA A 290 16.25 3.62 10.11
C ALA A 290 17.48 2.77 9.72
N PHE A 291 17.85 2.72 8.45
CA PHE A 291 19.04 2.00 7.99
C PHE A 291 20.33 2.60 8.57
N LEU A 292 20.45 3.93 8.57
CA LEU A 292 21.59 4.61 9.17
C LEU A 292 21.67 4.34 10.67
N ILE A 293 20.55 4.40 11.40
CA ILE A 293 20.49 4.09 12.84
C ILE A 293 20.98 2.66 13.10
N LEU A 294 20.51 1.67 12.35
CA LEU A 294 20.93 0.28 12.52
C LEU A 294 22.42 0.10 12.22
N CYS A 295 22.95 0.79 11.21
CA CYS A 295 24.36 0.81 10.87
C CYS A 295 25.22 1.39 11.98
N PHE A 296 24.91 2.60 12.44
CA PHE A 296 25.66 3.28 13.51
C PHE A 296 25.53 2.59 14.88
N SER A 297 24.36 1.95 15.16
CA SER A 297 24.19 1.15 16.36
C SER A 297 24.76 -0.26 16.27
N LYS A 298 25.49 -0.59 15.20
CA LYS A 298 26.15 -1.88 14.95
C LYS A 298 25.18 -3.08 14.96
N ARG A 299 23.90 -2.88 14.60
CA ARG A 299 22.87 -3.93 14.52
C ARG A 299 22.88 -4.58 13.14
N TYR A 300 24.04 -5.03 12.71
CA TYR A 300 24.30 -5.42 11.31
C TYR A 300 23.44 -6.56 10.79
N TRP A 301 23.11 -7.56 11.60
CA TRP A 301 22.30 -8.69 11.15
C TRP A 301 20.86 -8.28 10.83
N LEU A 302 20.27 -7.42 11.65
CA LEU A 302 18.95 -6.87 11.33
C LEU A 302 19.02 -5.95 10.11
N LEU A 303 20.05 -5.11 10.01
CA LEU A 303 20.27 -4.25 8.84
C LEU A 303 20.39 -5.07 7.55
N LEU A 304 21.18 -6.15 7.55
CA LEU A 304 21.34 -7.03 6.39
C LEU A 304 20.02 -7.70 6.00
N ALA A 305 19.24 -8.17 6.98
CA ALA A 305 17.93 -8.76 6.73
C ALA A 305 16.96 -7.74 6.08
N LEU A 306 16.97 -6.49 6.56
CA LEU A 306 16.14 -5.43 5.98
C LEU A 306 16.61 -5.03 4.59
N ILE A 307 17.92 -4.93 4.35
CA ILE A 307 18.46 -4.64 3.02
C ILE A 307 18.10 -5.76 2.05
N ALA A 308 18.27 -7.03 2.44
CA ALA A 308 17.91 -8.17 1.59
C ALA A 308 16.42 -8.16 1.21
N GLY A 309 15.53 -7.92 2.19
CA GLY A 309 14.10 -7.79 1.93
C GLY A 309 13.76 -6.59 1.05
N PHE A 310 14.44 -5.47 1.26
CA PHE A 310 14.22 -4.26 0.46
C PHE A 310 14.73 -4.42 -0.98
N VAL A 311 15.88 -5.07 -1.18
CA VAL A 311 16.38 -5.44 -2.52
C VAL A 311 15.39 -6.38 -3.22
N THR A 312 14.82 -7.35 -2.50
CA THR A 312 13.76 -8.23 -3.04
C THR A 312 12.52 -7.42 -3.47
N LEU A 313 12.10 -6.45 -2.65
CA LEU A 313 10.98 -5.56 -3.00
C LEU A 313 11.24 -4.79 -4.29
N VAL A 314 12.40 -4.12 -4.38
CA VAL A 314 12.77 -3.34 -5.58
C VAL A 314 12.92 -4.25 -6.80
N ALA A 315 13.59 -5.40 -6.64
CA ALA A 315 13.75 -6.36 -7.72
C ALA A 315 12.39 -6.83 -8.26
N THR A 316 11.48 -7.27 -7.38
CA THR A 316 10.13 -7.70 -7.78
C THR A 316 9.30 -6.55 -8.37
N GLY A 317 9.47 -5.33 -7.87
CA GLY A 317 8.80 -4.13 -8.39
C GLY A 317 9.22 -3.78 -9.82
N ILE A 318 10.50 -3.96 -10.17
CA ILE A 318 11.01 -3.68 -11.52
C ILE A 318 10.56 -4.73 -12.54
N TYR A 319 10.16 -5.93 -12.10
CA TYR A 319 9.65 -7.00 -12.99
C TYR A 319 8.20 -6.77 -13.46
N VAL A 320 7.52 -5.74 -13.01
CA VAL A 320 6.16 -5.39 -13.41
C VAL A 320 6.08 -3.98 -13.98
N HIS A 321 5.08 -3.72 -14.81
CA HIS A 321 4.90 -2.37 -15.39
C HIS A 321 4.44 -1.33 -14.38
N ASP A 322 3.66 -1.74 -13.38
CA ASP A 322 3.06 -0.88 -12.34
C ASP A 322 4.01 -0.80 -11.14
N ILE A 323 5.17 -0.16 -11.30
CA ILE A 323 6.25 -0.15 -10.29
C ILE A 323 5.78 0.49 -8.98
N ASP A 324 5.11 1.65 -9.05
CA ASP A 324 4.59 2.37 -7.87
C ASP A 324 3.67 1.47 -7.04
N ARG A 325 2.75 0.79 -7.73
CA ARG A 325 1.82 -0.15 -7.16
C ARG A 325 2.53 -1.34 -6.51
N ALA A 326 3.51 -1.94 -7.22
CA ALA A 326 4.23 -3.10 -6.74
C ALA A 326 5.08 -2.78 -5.50
N LEU A 327 5.79 -1.65 -5.50
CA LEU A 327 6.60 -1.21 -4.38
C LEU A 327 5.77 -0.84 -3.16
N SER A 328 4.53 -0.37 -3.33
CA SER A 328 3.64 -0.01 -2.22
C SER A 328 3.29 -1.19 -1.31
N TYR A 329 3.40 -2.43 -1.80
CA TYR A 329 3.34 -3.63 -0.96
C TYR A 329 4.46 -3.72 0.07
N GLY A 330 5.49 -2.89 -0.06
CA GLY A 330 6.57 -2.70 0.92
C GLY A 330 6.22 -1.79 2.09
N PHE A 331 4.97 -1.31 2.26
CA PHE A 331 4.59 -0.47 3.40
C PHE A 331 4.96 -1.03 4.79
N PRO A 332 5.08 -2.37 5.03
CA PRO A 332 5.58 -2.89 6.28
C PRO A 332 6.99 -2.39 6.64
N PHE A 333 7.83 -2.09 5.64
CA PHE A 333 9.15 -1.48 5.89
C PHE A 333 9.04 -0.06 6.47
N ILE A 334 8.05 0.74 6.00
CA ILE A 334 7.82 2.08 6.54
C ILE A 334 7.39 2.00 8.01
N LEU A 335 6.50 1.06 8.33
CA LEU A 335 6.05 0.83 9.71
C LEU A 335 7.20 0.34 10.60
N LEU A 336 8.06 -0.55 10.10
CA LEU A 336 9.23 -1.01 10.83
C LEU A 336 10.26 0.12 11.01
N ALA A 337 10.44 0.95 10.00
CA ALA A 337 11.35 2.08 10.08
C ALA A 337 10.90 3.12 11.11
N VAL A 338 9.61 3.47 11.15
CA VAL A 338 9.10 4.38 12.18
C VAL A 338 9.18 3.75 13.57
N PHE A 339 8.95 2.43 13.69
CA PHE A 339 9.16 1.70 14.95
C PHE A 339 10.61 1.81 15.41
N ILE A 340 11.59 1.62 14.53
CA ILE A 340 13.02 1.77 14.84
C ILE A 340 13.33 3.19 15.30
N LEU A 341 12.86 4.21 14.57
CA LEU A 341 13.06 5.61 14.95
C LEU A 341 12.54 5.90 16.36
N ILE A 342 11.31 5.52 16.66
CA ILE A 342 10.66 5.78 17.95
C ILE A 342 11.43 5.11 19.10
N HIS A 343 11.98 3.91 18.88
CA HIS A 343 12.70 3.17 19.93
C HIS A 343 14.17 3.55 20.08
N THR A 344 14.72 4.36 19.18
CA THR A 344 16.16 4.66 19.17
C THR A 344 16.48 6.15 19.26
N THR A 345 15.51 7.01 19.04
CA THR A 345 15.73 8.47 19.03
C THR A 345 14.81 9.20 20.00
N SER A 346 15.12 10.44 20.30
CA SER A 346 14.26 11.27 21.16
C SER A 346 12.94 11.65 20.43
N THR A 347 11.87 11.80 21.20
CA THR A 347 10.55 12.22 20.66
C THR A 347 10.63 13.51 19.85
N SER A 348 11.47 14.47 20.28
CA SER A 348 11.67 15.72 19.53
C SER A 348 12.29 15.48 18.15
N ALA A 349 13.30 14.61 18.05
CA ALA A 349 13.91 14.26 16.77
C ALA A 349 12.94 13.50 15.87
N VAL A 350 12.16 12.56 16.43
CA VAL A 350 11.10 11.83 15.68
C VAL A 350 10.07 12.81 15.14
N ARG A 351 9.56 13.73 15.98
CA ARG A 351 8.60 14.77 15.55
C ARG A 351 9.16 15.61 14.40
N LEU A 352 10.42 16.03 14.49
CA LEU A 352 11.05 16.86 13.46
C LEU A 352 11.19 16.10 12.13
N ILE A 353 11.69 14.87 12.17
CA ILE A 353 11.80 14.03 10.96
C ILE A 353 10.43 13.83 10.32
N LEU A 354 9.43 13.44 11.10
CA LEU A 354 8.08 13.17 10.60
C LEU A 354 7.36 14.43 10.12
N PHE A 355 7.67 15.59 10.66
CA PHE A 355 7.17 16.87 10.14
C PHE A 355 7.66 17.12 8.70
N PHE A 356 8.96 16.94 8.44
CA PHE A 356 9.48 17.07 7.08
C PHE A 356 8.93 16.00 6.13
N VAL A 357 8.83 14.75 6.59
CA VAL A 357 8.22 13.66 5.83
C VAL A 357 6.79 14.02 5.43
N MET A 358 5.99 14.50 6.38
CA MET A 358 4.61 14.94 6.13
C MET A 358 4.56 16.06 5.09
N ILE A 359 5.41 17.09 5.21
CA ILE A 359 5.44 18.18 4.23
C ILE A 359 5.74 17.63 2.83
N VAL A 360 6.74 16.77 2.69
CA VAL A 360 7.10 16.21 1.39
C VAL A 360 5.95 15.40 0.80
N CYS A 361 5.31 14.50 1.58
CA CYS A 361 4.20 13.70 1.08
C CYS A 361 2.96 14.54 0.72
N VAL A 362 2.65 15.59 1.51
CA VAL A 362 1.49 16.47 1.28
C VAL A 362 1.70 17.38 0.07
N THR A 363 2.93 17.82 -0.20
CA THR A 363 3.24 18.74 -1.30
C THR A 363 3.66 18.05 -2.59
N HIS A 364 3.94 16.74 -2.54
CA HIS A 364 4.31 15.97 -3.72
C HIS A 364 3.11 15.82 -4.67
N PRO A 365 3.25 16.05 -5.98
CA PRO A 365 2.19 15.77 -6.94
C PRO A 365 1.87 14.29 -6.99
N GLN A 366 0.59 13.93 -6.89
CA GLN A 366 0.15 12.54 -6.93
C GLN A 366 0.12 12.00 -8.37
N VAL A 367 1.30 11.64 -8.85
CA VAL A 367 1.55 11.15 -10.21
C VAL A 367 2.07 9.73 -10.14
N PHE A 368 1.31 8.78 -10.70
CA PHE A 368 1.61 7.37 -10.67
C PHE A 368 1.80 6.80 -12.07
N TYR A 369 2.70 5.85 -12.20
CA TYR A 369 2.96 5.15 -13.45
C TYR A 369 2.18 3.84 -13.50
N MET A 370 1.07 3.85 -14.25
CA MET A 370 0.15 2.72 -14.41
C MET A 370 0.40 2.02 -15.74
N GLY A 371 1.18 0.95 -15.71
CA GLY A 371 1.57 0.25 -16.92
C GLY A 371 2.70 0.95 -17.71
N TYR A 372 3.05 0.39 -18.87
CA TYR A 372 4.13 0.93 -19.69
C TYR A 372 3.74 2.27 -20.30
N ASN A 373 4.47 3.34 -19.95
CA ASN A 373 4.25 4.71 -20.44
C ASN A 373 2.85 5.31 -20.18
N LYS A 374 2.08 4.74 -19.26
CA LYS A 374 0.81 5.33 -18.81
C LYS A 374 1.04 6.07 -17.51
N ILE A 375 0.76 7.35 -17.51
CA ILE A 375 0.84 8.22 -16.33
C ILE A 375 -0.59 8.51 -15.87
N LEU A 376 -0.86 8.26 -14.59
CA LEU A 376 -2.07 8.69 -13.92
C LEU A 376 -1.71 9.86 -13.00
N TRP A 377 -2.22 11.03 -13.31
CA TRP A 377 -2.17 12.17 -12.42
C TRP A 377 -3.51 12.31 -11.70
N LEU A 378 -3.48 12.24 -10.38
CA LEU A 378 -4.63 12.53 -9.54
C LEU A 378 -4.57 14.02 -9.19
N GLU A 379 -5.28 14.84 -9.98
CA GLU A 379 -5.26 16.27 -9.78
C GLU A 379 -5.92 16.65 -8.45
N PRO A 380 -5.40 17.66 -7.74
CA PRO A 380 -6.04 18.22 -6.57
C PRO A 380 -7.46 18.70 -6.86
N LEU A 381 -8.35 18.58 -5.86
CA LEU A 381 -9.75 19.00 -6.00
C LEU A 381 -9.91 20.43 -6.53
N PRO A 382 -9.14 21.46 -6.10
CA PRO A 382 -9.24 22.81 -6.68
C PRO A 382 -8.93 22.84 -8.17
N VAL A 383 -7.93 22.08 -8.62
CA VAL A 383 -7.57 21.97 -10.05
C VAL A 383 -8.71 21.33 -10.83
N LYS A 384 -9.27 20.24 -10.32
CA LYS A 384 -10.46 19.59 -10.93
C LYS A 384 -11.66 20.53 -11.04
N LEU A 385 -11.95 21.29 -10.00
CA LEU A 385 -13.04 22.26 -10.03
C LEU A 385 -12.77 23.38 -11.04
N PHE A 386 -11.52 23.83 -11.11
CA PHE A 386 -11.12 24.87 -12.07
C PHE A 386 -11.21 24.36 -13.52
N MET A 387 -10.76 23.13 -13.80
CA MET A 387 -10.93 22.50 -15.13
C MET A 387 -12.40 22.33 -15.50
N LEU A 388 -13.26 21.98 -14.53
CA LEU A 388 -14.71 21.90 -14.76
C LEU A 388 -15.32 23.24 -15.11
N LEU A 389 -14.91 24.32 -14.42
CA LEU A 389 -15.35 25.67 -14.70
C LEU A 389 -14.85 26.15 -16.07
N ASP A 390 -13.59 25.90 -16.40
CA ASP A 390 -13.01 26.19 -17.71
C ASP A 390 -13.83 25.57 -18.84
N HIS A 391 -14.12 24.27 -18.71
CA HIS A 391 -14.94 23.54 -19.68
C HIS A 391 -16.35 24.12 -19.79
N ARG A 392 -17.01 24.43 -18.65
CA ARG A 392 -18.36 24.99 -18.60
C ARG A 392 -18.48 26.41 -19.17
N LEU A 393 -17.47 27.22 -18.91
CA LEU A 393 -17.44 28.64 -19.29
C LEU A 393 -16.69 28.89 -20.61
N HIS A 394 -16.16 27.84 -21.24
CA HIS A 394 -15.42 27.89 -22.50
C HIS A 394 -14.23 28.86 -22.49
N TRP A 395 -13.49 28.92 -21.37
CA TRP A 395 -12.32 29.79 -21.26
C TRP A 395 -11.12 29.31 -22.09
N GLY A 396 -11.02 27.99 -22.34
CA GLY A 396 -9.98 27.40 -23.18
C GLY A 396 -8.58 27.40 -22.54
N LEU A 397 -8.51 27.40 -21.20
CA LEU A 397 -7.24 27.43 -20.47
C LEU A 397 -6.60 26.04 -20.37
N PHE A 398 -7.40 24.99 -20.46
CA PHE A 398 -6.98 23.59 -20.37
C PHE A 398 -7.39 22.75 -21.60
N SER A 399 -7.71 23.37 -22.71
CA SER A 399 -8.07 22.72 -23.97
C SER A 399 -6.86 22.22 -24.75
#